data_a54bf7356751252943294814e2bea9bc
#
_entry.id   a54bf7356751252943294814e2bea9bc
#
_cell.length_a   1.000
_cell.length_b   1.000
_cell.length_c   1.000
_cell.angle_alpha   90.00
_cell.angle_beta   90.00
_cell.angle_gamma   90.00
#
_symmetry.space_group_name_H-M   'P 1'
#
loop_
_entity.id
_entity.type
_entity.pdbx_description
1 polymer ?
#
loop_
_entity_poly.entity_id
_entity_poly.type
_entity_poly.pdbx_seq_one_letter_code
_entity_poly.pdbx_strand_id
1 'polypeptide(L)'
;FPYTTLFRSCDYTSVKGFMAIKPYGYAIWENIQHELDRRFKATGVQNVAMPMFIPESLLDKEKDHVEGFAPEVAWVTHGGLTELPERMCVRPTSETLFCDFYSRDIHSYRDLPRVYNQWCSVVRWEKETRPFLRTREFLWQEGHTAHATAEEAEERTIQMLNVYADFCEEILAIPVLKGVKTDKEKFAGAVSTYTIEALMHDGKALQSGTSHNFGDGFAKAFDVTFTDKDNKVKHVYQTSWGMTTRIIGALIMVHGDDSGLVLPPRIAPTQVTVIPIAAHKEGVMDKAYALKEELAKNFRTAIDDSDKGPGFKFAEAEMRGIPVRIEVGPKDIEAGQAVIVRRDTREKITVSFEELSAKVGEVLETMQKEMLERARAHRDAHTYTATNYEEFKDILANKPGFVKAMWCGDRACEDKVKEELSATSRCMPFEQEELSDVCVCCGKKAKKMVVWGKAY
;
A
#
# COMPACT_ATOMS: atom_id res chain seq x y z
N PHE A 1 12.07 8.03 -10.18
CA PHE A 1 11.51 6.71 -10.51
C PHE A 1 12.42 6.08 -11.56
N PRO A 2 13.12 4.97 -11.28
CA PRO A 2 13.99 4.35 -12.28
C PRO A 2 13.15 3.87 -13.47
N TYR A 3 13.36 4.45 -14.64
CA TYR A 3 12.64 4.07 -15.87
C TYR A 3 12.74 2.58 -16.16
N THR A 4 13.87 1.97 -15.84
CA THR A 4 14.13 0.53 -16.03
C THR A 4 13.19 -0.36 -15.23
N THR A 5 12.78 0.07 -14.06
CA THR A 5 11.86 -0.66 -13.17
C THR A 5 10.43 -0.69 -13.69
N LEU A 6 9.99 0.43 -14.28
CA LEU A 6 8.65 0.54 -14.85
C LEU A 6 8.45 -0.42 -16.03
N PHE A 7 9.43 -0.52 -16.94
CA PHE A 7 9.33 -1.36 -18.13
C PHE A 7 9.06 -2.85 -17.85
N ARG A 8 9.41 -3.36 -16.66
CA ARG A 8 9.14 -4.76 -16.28
C ARG A 8 7.82 -4.92 -15.55
N SER A 9 7.34 -3.90 -14.88
CA SER A 9 6.19 -3.97 -13.97
C SER A 9 4.91 -3.39 -14.54
N CYS A 10 4.97 -2.33 -15.36
CA CYS A 10 3.81 -1.71 -15.99
C CYS A 10 4.18 -1.01 -17.29
N ASP A 11 3.15 -0.55 -18.03
CA ASP A 11 3.32 0.22 -19.26
C ASP A 11 2.19 1.23 -19.42
N TYR A 12 2.43 2.26 -20.22
CA TYR A 12 1.40 3.20 -20.62
C TYR A 12 0.44 2.57 -21.61
N THR A 13 -0.82 3.00 -21.59
CA THR A 13 -1.83 2.59 -22.57
C THR A 13 -2.20 3.75 -23.49
N SER A 14 -3.00 3.47 -24.52
CA SER A 14 -3.57 4.49 -25.40
C SER A 14 -4.49 5.47 -24.67
N VAL A 15 -5.00 5.10 -23.49
CA VAL A 15 -5.85 5.96 -22.65
C VAL A 15 -4.98 6.62 -21.60
N LYS A 16 -4.81 7.93 -21.70
CA LYS A 16 -3.95 8.71 -20.80
C LYS A 16 -4.33 8.51 -19.33
N GLY A 17 -3.35 8.15 -18.52
CA GLY A 17 -3.50 7.96 -17.06
C GLY A 17 -3.95 6.56 -16.65
N PHE A 18 -4.21 5.69 -17.61
CA PHE A 18 -4.50 4.27 -17.39
C PHE A 18 -3.26 3.45 -17.71
N MET A 19 -2.91 2.52 -16.82
CA MET A 19 -1.68 1.73 -16.91
C MET A 19 -2.00 0.25 -17.10
N ALA A 20 -1.25 -0.41 -17.99
CA ALA A 20 -1.22 -1.86 -18.04
C ALA A 20 -0.20 -2.37 -17.01
N ILE A 21 -0.61 -3.19 -16.07
CA ILE A 21 0.28 -3.87 -15.15
C ILE A 21 0.76 -5.15 -15.83
N LYS A 22 2.07 -5.26 -16.05
CA LYS A 22 2.69 -6.41 -16.72
C LYS A 22 2.74 -7.65 -15.81
N PRO A 23 2.94 -8.85 -16.33
CA PRO A 23 2.91 -10.09 -15.54
C PRO A 23 3.77 -10.05 -14.26
N TYR A 24 4.98 -9.50 -14.32
CA TYR A 24 5.84 -9.44 -13.14
C TYR A 24 5.32 -8.46 -12.07
N GLY A 25 4.85 -7.29 -12.47
CA GLY A 25 4.19 -6.35 -11.56
C GLY A 25 2.89 -6.91 -10.98
N TYR A 26 2.12 -7.63 -11.80
CA TYR A 26 0.89 -8.27 -11.36
C TYR A 26 1.14 -9.41 -10.38
N ALA A 27 2.21 -10.20 -10.58
CA ALA A 27 2.61 -11.25 -9.65
C ALA A 27 2.98 -10.69 -8.24
N ILE A 28 3.56 -9.48 -8.18
CA ILE A 28 3.75 -8.79 -6.88
C ILE A 28 2.38 -8.47 -6.26
N TRP A 29 1.42 -7.99 -7.06
CA TRP A 29 0.07 -7.71 -6.59
C TRP A 29 -0.67 -8.97 -6.11
N GLU A 30 -0.54 -10.10 -6.80
CA GLU A 30 -1.10 -11.38 -6.37
C GLU A 30 -0.57 -11.82 -5.00
N ASN A 31 0.74 -11.65 -4.75
CA ASN A 31 1.33 -11.92 -3.44
C ASN A 31 0.81 -10.97 -2.36
N ILE A 32 0.62 -9.68 -2.68
CA ILE A 32 -0.01 -8.70 -1.77
C ILE A 32 -1.44 -9.13 -1.45
N GLN A 33 -2.23 -9.49 -2.47
CA GLN A 33 -3.60 -9.97 -2.29
C GLN A 33 -3.63 -11.21 -1.39
N HIS A 34 -2.80 -12.21 -1.69
CA HIS A 34 -2.75 -13.45 -0.93
C HIS A 34 -2.46 -13.21 0.55
N GLU A 35 -1.47 -12.40 0.86
CA GLU A 35 -1.06 -12.16 2.25
C GLU A 35 -2.06 -11.28 3.01
N LEU A 36 -2.58 -10.23 2.39
CA LEU A 36 -3.60 -9.38 3.01
C LEU A 36 -4.93 -10.14 3.20
N ASP A 37 -5.37 -10.89 2.20
CA ASP A 37 -6.61 -11.67 2.26
C ASP A 37 -6.56 -12.71 3.40
N ARG A 38 -5.41 -13.36 3.58
CA ARG A 38 -5.16 -14.26 4.71
C ARG A 38 -5.33 -13.55 6.06
N ARG A 39 -4.74 -12.35 6.19
CA ARG A 39 -4.84 -11.53 7.41
C ARG A 39 -6.26 -11.04 7.66
N PHE A 40 -6.97 -10.62 6.63
CA PHE A 40 -8.37 -10.20 6.72
C PHE A 40 -9.26 -11.35 7.17
N LYS A 41 -9.16 -12.51 6.54
CA LYS A 41 -9.93 -13.71 6.92
C LYS A 41 -9.68 -14.15 8.35
N ALA A 42 -8.46 -13.99 8.86
CA ALA A 42 -8.13 -14.26 10.25
C ALA A 42 -8.88 -13.34 11.24
N THR A 43 -9.39 -12.19 10.79
CA THR A 43 -10.22 -11.27 11.58
C THR A 43 -11.72 -11.41 11.31
N GLY A 44 -12.14 -12.46 10.57
CA GLY A 44 -13.54 -12.73 10.25
C GLY A 44 -14.07 -12.00 9.01
N VAL A 45 -13.22 -11.38 8.22
CA VAL A 45 -13.60 -10.72 6.96
C VAL A 45 -14.01 -11.74 5.91
N GLN A 46 -15.08 -11.44 5.17
CA GLN A 46 -15.57 -12.21 4.03
C GLN A 46 -15.49 -11.39 2.76
N ASN A 47 -15.04 -12.01 1.66
CA ASN A 47 -14.98 -11.34 0.37
C ASN A 47 -16.33 -11.37 -0.34
N VAL A 48 -16.68 -10.25 -0.97
CA VAL A 48 -17.89 -10.05 -1.79
C VAL A 48 -17.53 -9.37 -3.10
N ALA A 49 -18.48 -9.26 -4.01
CA ALA A 49 -18.35 -8.48 -5.23
C ALA A 49 -19.56 -7.54 -5.39
N MET A 50 -19.31 -6.24 -5.44
CA MET A 50 -20.31 -5.22 -5.71
C MET A 50 -20.24 -4.77 -7.17
N PRO A 51 -21.36 -4.28 -7.76
CA PRO A 51 -21.39 -3.75 -9.11
C PRO A 51 -20.40 -2.62 -9.33
N MET A 52 -19.93 -2.48 -10.58
CA MET A 52 -19.00 -1.41 -10.95
C MET A 52 -19.67 -0.03 -11.04
N PHE A 53 -20.95 0.01 -11.43
CA PHE A 53 -21.66 1.25 -11.70
C PHE A 53 -22.52 1.70 -10.53
N ILE A 54 -22.50 3.01 -10.26
CA ILE A 54 -23.31 3.68 -9.25
C ILE A 54 -24.25 4.63 -9.97
N PRO A 55 -25.60 4.49 -9.81
CA PRO A 55 -26.56 5.47 -10.32
C PRO A 55 -26.34 6.83 -9.65
N GLU A 56 -26.54 7.91 -10.39
CA GLU A 56 -26.41 9.27 -9.87
C GLU A 56 -27.28 9.51 -8.63
N SER A 57 -28.52 9.06 -8.66
CA SER A 57 -29.47 9.15 -7.55
C SER A 57 -28.98 8.46 -6.26
N LEU A 58 -28.17 7.40 -6.39
CA LEU A 58 -27.58 6.72 -5.24
C LEU A 58 -26.37 7.51 -4.70
N LEU A 59 -25.57 8.08 -5.60
CA LEU A 59 -24.42 8.90 -5.21
C LEU A 59 -24.86 10.15 -4.46
N ASP A 60 -25.96 10.77 -4.86
CA ASP A 60 -26.47 12.04 -4.32
C ASP A 60 -27.09 11.93 -2.90
N LYS A 61 -27.29 10.70 -2.39
CA LYS A 61 -27.89 10.51 -1.06
C LYS A 61 -27.00 10.99 0.10
N GLU A 62 -25.70 11.00 -0.08
CA GLU A 62 -24.75 11.47 0.93
C GLU A 62 -23.96 12.67 0.37
N LYS A 63 -24.34 13.87 0.82
CA LYS A 63 -23.89 15.13 0.25
C LYS A 63 -22.38 15.39 0.41
N ASP A 64 -21.82 15.12 1.58
CA ASP A 64 -20.40 15.37 1.85
C ASP A 64 -19.51 14.44 1.01
N HIS A 65 -19.97 13.20 0.79
CA HIS A 65 -19.31 12.24 -0.06
C HIS A 65 -19.33 12.67 -1.53
N VAL A 66 -20.47 13.15 -2.01
CA VAL A 66 -20.63 13.69 -3.37
C VAL A 66 -19.70 14.87 -3.60
N GLU A 67 -19.67 15.84 -2.71
CA GLU A 67 -18.78 17.01 -2.82
C GLU A 67 -17.30 16.62 -2.91
N GLY A 68 -16.90 15.53 -2.22
CA GLY A 68 -15.53 15.00 -2.28
C GLY A 68 -15.17 14.32 -3.59
N PHE A 69 -16.10 13.61 -4.23
CA PHE A 69 -15.81 12.75 -5.38
C PHE A 69 -16.39 13.23 -6.72
N ALA A 70 -17.42 14.07 -6.73
CA ALA A 70 -18.09 14.50 -7.96
C ALA A 70 -17.15 15.02 -9.07
N PRO A 71 -16.06 15.73 -8.76
CA PRO A 71 -15.14 16.23 -9.80
C PRO A 71 -14.29 15.12 -10.47
N GLU A 72 -14.22 13.94 -9.86
CA GLU A 72 -13.30 12.87 -10.24
C GLU A 72 -13.99 11.61 -10.76
N VAL A 73 -15.30 11.59 -10.94
CA VAL A 73 -16.02 10.41 -11.45
C VAL A 73 -16.02 10.34 -12.98
N ALA A 74 -15.98 9.13 -13.51
CA ALA A 74 -16.19 8.85 -14.92
C ALA A 74 -17.67 8.52 -15.13
N TRP A 75 -18.38 9.30 -15.95
CA TRP A 75 -19.80 9.15 -16.21
C TRP A 75 -20.07 8.22 -17.40
N VAL A 76 -21.04 7.34 -17.23
CA VAL A 76 -21.60 6.45 -18.27
C VAL A 76 -23.01 6.93 -18.58
N THR A 77 -23.24 7.36 -19.82
CA THR A 77 -24.49 7.97 -20.28
C THR A 77 -25.26 7.08 -21.26
N HIS A 78 -24.65 6.04 -21.80
CA HIS A 78 -25.26 5.14 -22.79
C HIS A 78 -25.05 3.68 -22.42
N GLY A 79 -26.07 2.85 -22.64
CA GLY A 79 -26.01 1.39 -22.70
C GLY A 79 -26.09 0.91 -24.14
N GLY A 80 -24.98 0.48 -24.71
CA GLY A 80 -24.88 0.30 -26.15
C GLY A 80 -25.03 1.63 -26.88
N LEU A 81 -26.03 1.75 -27.78
CA LEU A 81 -26.34 2.98 -28.51
C LEU A 81 -27.50 3.78 -27.90
N THR A 82 -28.08 3.29 -26.80
CA THR A 82 -29.25 3.91 -26.17
C THR A 82 -28.82 4.76 -25.02
N GLU A 83 -29.28 6.00 -24.95
CA GLU A 83 -29.07 6.88 -23.80
C GLU A 83 -29.79 6.29 -22.58
N LEU A 84 -29.07 6.31 -21.44
CA LEU A 84 -29.63 5.82 -20.19
C LEU A 84 -30.63 6.82 -19.61
N PRO A 85 -31.74 6.36 -19.01
CA PRO A 85 -32.72 7.25 -18.35
C PRO A 85 -32.10 8.02 -17.18
N GLU A 86 -31.08 7.46 -16.56
CA GLU A 86 -30.26 8.04 -15.51
C GLU A 86 -28.80 7.71 -15.80
N ARG A 87 -27.91 8.68 -15.73
CA ARG A 87 -26.48 8.42 -15.87
C ARG A 87 -25.94 7.69 -14.64
N MET A 88 -24.92 6.89 -14.89
CA MET A 88 -24.20 6.15 -13.85
C MET A 88 -22.74 6.57 -13.84
N CYS A 89 -22.07 6.52 -12.70
CA CYS A 89 -20.62 6.65 -12.68
C CYS A 89 -19.93 5.29 -12.49
N VAL A 90 -18.72 5.18 -13.03
CA VAL A 90 -17.81 4.11 -12.62
C VAL A 90 -17.38 4.40 -11.18
N ARG A 91 -17.51 3.43 -10.28
CA ARG A 91 -17.24 3.61 -8.85
C ARG A 91 -15.86 4.23 -8.58
N PRO A 92 -15.79 5.36 -7.87
CA PRO A 92 -14.54 5.91 -7.33
C PRO A 92 -14.18 5.27 -5.98
N THR A 93 -15.17 4.72 -5.31
CA THR A 93 -15.20 3.96 -4.06
C THR A 93 -16.61 3.40 -3.89
N SER A 94 -16.88 2.51 -2.94
CA SER A 94 -18.13 1.73 -2.90
C SER A 94 -19.01 1.95 -1.66
N GLU A 95 -18.75 2.99 -0.82
CA GLU A 95 -19.54 3.24 0.39
C GLU A 95 -21.04 3.26 0.10
N THR A 96 -21.46 3.99 -0.93
CA THR A 96 -22.87 4.13 -1.30
C THR A 96 -23.50 2.81 -1.76
N LEU A 97 -22.75 1.98 -2.50
CA LEU A 97 -23.21 0.64 -2.90
C LEU A 97 -23.39 -0.29 -1.71
N PHE A 98 -22.43 -0.28 -0.78
CA PHE A 98 -22.56 -1.08 0.44
C PHE A 98 -23.70 -0.61 1.34
N CYS A 99 -23.90 0.69 1.47
CA CYS A 99 -25.02 1.23 2.23
C CYS A 99 -26.38 0.83 1.63
N ASP A 100 -26.53 0.94 0.31
CA ASP A 100 -27.73 0.49 -0.39
C ASP A 100 -27.95 -1.02 -0.23
N PHE A 101 -26.90 -1.82 -0.29
CA PHE A 101 -26.98 -3.26 -0.02
C PHE A 101 -27.34 -3.55 1.43
N TYR A 102 -26.69 -2.93 2.40
CA TYR A 102 -26.93 -3.13 3.82
C TYR A 102 -28.33 -2.71 4.28
N SER A 103 -28.91 -1.69 3.67
CA SER A 103 -30.29 -1.26 3.98
C SER A 103 -31.33 -2.36 3.69
N ARG A 104 -30.99 -3.32 2.82
CA ARG A 104 -31.83 -4.47 2.46
C ARG A 104 -31.41 -5.79 3.11
N ASP A 105 -30.16 -5.88 3.61
CA ASP A 105 -29.58 -7.13 4.15
C ASP A 105 -29.58 -7.16 5.69
N ILE A 106 -29.58 -6.00 6.35
CA ILE A 106 -29.52 -5.89 7.81
C ILE A 106 -30.90 -5.53 8.36
N HIS A 107 -31.43 -6.36 9.26
CA HIS A 107 -32.74 -6.15 9.89
C HIS A 107 -32.70 -6.31 11.41
N SER A 108 -31.79 -7.10 11.93
CA SER A 108 -31.69 -7.47 13.33
C SER A 108 -30.26 -7.43 13.84
N TYR A 109 -30.10 -7.23 15.15
CA TYR A 109 -28.78 -7.35 15.81
C TYR A 109 -28.07 -8.67 15.52
N ARG A 110 -28.81 -9.74 15.14
CA ARG A 110 -28.24 -11.03 14.77
C ARG A 110 -27.53 -11.02 13.42
N ASP A 111 -27.82 -10.03 12.58
CA ASP A 111 -27.18 -9.84 11.27
C ASP A 111 -25.83 -9.14 11.39
N LEU A 112 -25.53 -8.57 12.56
CA LEU A 112 -24.32 -7.81 12.83
C LEU A 112 -23.27 -8.62 13.61
N PRO A 113 -21.97 -8.37 13.44
CA PRO A 113 -21.43 -7.41 12.47
C PRO A 113 -21.43 -7.96 11.04
N ARG A 114 -21.56 -7.07 10.03
CA ARG A 114 -21.19 -7.35 8.64
C ARG A 114 -19.76 -6.88 8.41
N VAL A 115 -18.90 -7.76 7.96
CA VAL A 115 -17.47 -7.47 7.77
C VAL A 115 -17.06 -7.95 6.39
N TYR A 116 -17.26 -7.11 5.39
CA TYR A 116 -17.04 -7.46 4.00
C TYR A 116 -15.86 -6.70 3.40
N ASN A 117 -15.21 -7.35 2.45
CA ASN A 117 -14.13 -6.82 1.62
C ASN A 117 -14.37 -7.17 0.16
N GLN A 118 -13.95 -6.33 -0.75
CA GLN A 118 -13.86 -6.69 -2.15
C GLN A 118 -12.50 -6.33 -2.75
N TRP A 119 -12.01 -7.18 -3.63
CA TRP A 119 -10.87 -6.94 -4.50
C TRP A 119 -11.41 -6.46 -5.85
N CYS A 120 -11.07 -5.24 -6.25
CA CYS A 120 -11.64 -4.65 -7.47
C CYS A 120 -10.77 -3.53 -8.02
N SER A 121 -11.19 -2.95 -9.15
CA SER A 121 -10.70 -1.68 -9.64
C SER A 121 -11.69 -0.56 -9.35
N VAL A 122 -11.18 0.66 -9.27
CA VAL A 122 -11.94 1.91 -9.20
C VAL A 122 -11.34 2.93 -10.15
N VAL A 123 -12.14 3.93 -10.53
CA VAL A 123 -11.73 5.01 -11.42
C VAL A 123 -11.88 6.35 -10.73
N ARG A 124 -10.79 7.10 -10.65
CA ARG A 124 -10.74 8.49 -10.20
C ARG A 124 -10.07 9.33 -11.28
N TRP A 125 -10.78 10.31 -11.84
CA TRP A 125 -10.32 11.07 -13.01
C TRP A 125 -9.28 12.12 -12.64
N GLU A 126 -8.13 11.64 -12.17
CA GLU A 126 -6.99 12.46 -11.74
C GLU A 126 -6.44 13.32 -12.87
N LYS A 127 -6.08 14.56 -12.57
CA LYS A 127 -5.48 15.49 -13.52
C LYS A 127 -4.03 15.14 -13.82
N GLU A 128 -3.26 14.83 -12.77
CA GLU A 128 -1.87 14.42 -12.86
C GLU A 128 -1.72 12.96 -12.46
N THR A 129 -1.01 12.20 -13.28
CA THR A 129 -0.83 10.77 -13.06
C THR A 129 0.64 10.39 -12.96
N ARG A 130 0.94 9.40 -12.11
CA ARG A 130 2.26 8.78 -11.95
C ARG A 130 2.08 7.28 -11.78
N PRO A 131 2.86 6.45 -12.49
CA PRO A 131 2.75 5.00 -12.41
C PRO A 131 2.72 4.49 -10.97
N PHE A 132 1.79 3.60 -10.67
CA PHE A 132 1.46 3.05 -9.35
C PHE A 132 1.05 4.07 -8.27
N LEU A 133 1.69 5.23 -8.20
CA LEU A 133 1.45 6.21 -7.12
C LEU A 133 0.13 6.95 -7.28
N ARG A 134 -0.22 7.32 -8.52
CA ARG A 134 -1.46 8.04 -8.85
C ARG A 134 -1.85 7.74 -10.29
N THR A 135 -2.84 6.88 -10.48
CA THR A 135 -3.40 6.51 -11.79
C THR A 135 -4.91 6.72 -11.80
N ARG A 136 -5.50 6.87 -12.97
CA ARG A 136 -6.95 7.06 -13.10
C ARG A 136 -7.74 5.82 -12.79
N GLU A 137 -7.23 4.66 -13.14
CA GLU A 137 -7.71 3.37 -12.69
C GLU A 137 -6.62 2.69 -11.87
N PHE A 138 -7.00 2.05 -10.78
CA PHE A 138 -6.10 1.26 -9.95
C PHE A 138 -6.83 0.08 -9.34
N LEU A 139 -6.06 -0.98 -9.11
CA LEU A 139 -6.52 -2.12 -8.33
C LEU A 139 -6.37 -1.82 -6.85
N TRP A 140 -7.31 -2.30 -6.06
CA TRP A 140 -7.28 -2.19 -4.62
C TRP A 140 -8.11 -3.28 -3.94
N GLN A 141 -8.09 -3.28 -2.65
CA GLN A 141 -9.14 -3.82 -1.83
C GLN A 141 -9.82 -2.70 -1.07
N GLU A 142 -11.10 -2.85 -0.84
CA GLU A 142 -11.88 -1.98 0.03
C GLU A 142 -12.73 -2.84 0.95
N GLY A 143 -12.56 -2.62 2.25
CA GLY A 143 -13.40 -3.23 3.26
C GLY A 143 -14.51 -2.27 3.68
N HIS A 144 -15.70 -2.79 3.89
CA HIS A 144 -16.86 -2.04 4.34
C HIS A 144 -17.58 -2.85 5.40
N THR A 145 -17.80 -2.25 6.57
CA THR A 145 -18.35 -2.98 7.72
C THR A 145 -19.54 -2.26 8.33
N ALA A 146 -20.39 -3.01 9.02
CA ALA A 146 -21.50 -2.49 9.80
C ALA A 146 -21.54 -3.17 11.17
N HIS A 147 -21.68 -2.37 12.21
CA HIS A 147 -21.63 -2.78 13.61
C HIS A 147 -22.82 -2.26 14.40
N ALA A 148 -23.13 -2.92 15.53
CA ALA A 148 -24.23 -2.51 16.39
C ALA A 148 -23.90 -1.28 17.26
N THR A 149 -22.63 -1.07 17.58
CA THR A 149 -22.20 0.01 18.48
C THR A 149 -21.03 0.82 17.89
N ALA A 150 -20.87 2.04 18.40
CA ALA A 150 -19.76 2.93 18.02
C ALA A 150 -18.41 2.34 18.44
N GLU A 151 -18.37 1.68 19.60
CA GLU A 151 -17.17 1.05 20.16
C GLU A 151 -16.68 -0.09 19.23
N GLU A 152 -17.59 -0.97 18.80
CA GLU A 152 -17.26 -2.06 17.86
C GLU A 152 -16.71 -1.51 16.53
N ALA A 153 -17.28 -0.42 16.02
CA ALA A 153 -16.80 0.24 14.81
C ALA A 153 -15.40 0.83 14.99
N GLU A 154 -15.16 1.49 16.13
CA GLU A 154 -13.84 2.07 16.43
C GLU A 154 -12.77 0.97 16.58
N GLU A 155 -13.07 -0.10 17.33
CA GLU A 155 -12.18 -1.26 17.48
C GLU A 155 -11.82 -1.86 16.12
N ARG A 156 -12.81 -2.04 15.23
CA ARG A 156 -12.58 -2.54 13.86
C ARG A 156 -11.71 -1.58 13.05
N THR A 157 -11.95 -0.29 13.15
CA THR A 157 -11.17 0.73 12.43
C THR A 157 -9.69 0.66 12.81
N ILE A 158 -9.39 0.57 14.11
CA ILE A 158 -8.01 0.47 14.61
C ILE A 158 -7.41 -0.91 14.28
N GLN A 159 -8.18 -1.99 14.37
CA GLN A 159 -7.72 -3.34 14.02
C GLN A 159 -7.22 -3.39 12.57
N MET A 160 -7.98 -2.83 11.63
CA MET A 160 -7.60 -2.87 10.22
C MET A 160 -6.41 -1.97 9.90
N LEU A 161 -6.28 -0.83 10.59
CA LEU A 161 -5.08 -0.01 10.52
C LEU A 161 -3.83 -0.80 10.96
N ASN A 162 -3.92 -1.55 12.05
CA ASN A 162 -2.83 -2.38 12.54
C ASN A 162 -2.49 -3.51 11.57
N VAL A 163 -3.49 -4.17 10.97
CA VAL A 163 -3.27 -5.19 9.93
C VAL A 163 -2.44 -4.62 8.78
N TYR A 164 -2.74 -3.38 8.35
CA TYR A 164 -1.96 -2.72 7.30
C TYR A 164 -0.54 -2.38 7.75
N ALA A 165 -0.37 -1.86 8.96
CA ALA A 165 0.94 -1.51 9.49
C ALA A 165 1.83 -2.75 9.62
N ASP A 166 1.31 -3.82 10.21
CA ASP A 166 2.02 -5.08 10.38
C ASP A 166 2.38 -5.71 9.02
N PHE A 167 1.45 -5.66 8.06
CA PHE A 167 1.72 -6.11 6.70
C PHE A 167 2.85 -5.32 6.04
N CYS A 168 2.83 -3.99 6.14
CA CYS A 168 3.89 -3.14 5.57
C CYS A 168 5.26 -3.47 6.18
N GLU A 169 5.35 -3.61 7.49
CA GLU A 169 6.62 -3.86 8.17
C GLU A 169 7.10 -5.30 7.98
N GLU A 170 6.24 -6.29 8.22
CA GLU A 170 6.64 -7.70 8.23
C GLU A 170 6.88 -8.27 6.83
N ILE A 171 6.05 -7.88 5.85
CA ILE A 171 6.07 -8.45 4.51
C ILE A 171 6.79 -7.54 3.51
N LEU A 172 6.51 -6.25 3.55
CA LEU A 172 7.08 -5.29 2.61
C LEU A 172 8.39 -4.65 3.11
N ALA A 173 8.76 -4.89 4.36
CA ALA A 173 9.91 -4.24 5.02
C ALA A 173 9.83 -2.70 4.93
N ILE A 174 8.63 -2.13 4.98
CA ILE A 174 8.36 -0.69 4.93
C ILE A 174 7.90 -0.22 6.29
N PRO A 175 8.70 0.56 7.02
CA PRO A 175 8.29 1.14 8.30
C PRO A 175 7.29 2.27 8.06
N VAL A 176 6.20 2.28 8.85
CA VAL A 176 5.13 3.25 8.72
C VAL A 176 4.85 3.98 10.03
N LEU A 177 4.39 5.23 9.91
CA LEU A 177 3.85 6.01 11.03
C LEU A 177 2.33 5.83 11.05
N LYS A 178 1.78 5.49 12.21
CA LYS A 178 0.33 5.40 12.45
C LYS A 178 -0.18 6.68 13.10
N GLY A 179 -1.31 7.18 12.65
CA GLY A 179 -1.92 8.35 13.27
C GLY A 179 -3.30 8.68 12.71
N VAL A 180 -3.86 9.74 13.25
CA VAL A 180 -5.17 10.27 12.87
C VAL A 180 -4.98 11.44 11.90
N LYS A 181 -5.79 11.51 10.86
CA LYS A 181 -5.83 12.69 9.96
C LYS A 181 -6.48 13.87 10.66
N THR A 182 -6.07 15.06 10.29
CA THR A 182 -6.77 16.30 10.69
C THR A 182 -8.15 16.36 10.02
N ASP A 183 -9.04 17.20 10.52
CA ASP A 183 -10.38 17.40 9.95
C ASP A 183 -10.35 17.84 8.48
N LYS A 184 -9.29 18.52 8.06
CA LYS A 184 -9.07 18.92 6.68
C LYS A 184 -8.69 17.76 5.76
N GLU A 185 -7.90 16.84 6.26
CA GLU A 185 -7.30 15.74 5.46
C GLU A 185 -8.04 14.41 5.63
N LYS A 186 -9.10 14.36 6.47
CA LYS A 186 -9.90 13.16 6.65
C LYS A 186 -10.74 12.84 5.41
N PHE A 187 -11.16 11.61 5.26
CA PHE A 187 -12.03 11.16 4.19
C PHE A 187 -13.41 11.81 4.30
N ALA A 188 -13.98 12.19 3.15
CA ALA A 188 -15.28 12.86 3.09
C ALA A 188 -16.40 11.98 3.66
N GLY A 189 -17.14 12.50 4.63
CA GLY A 189 -18.19 11.78 5.37
C GLY A 189 -17.70 10.98 6.58
N ALA A 190 -16.39 10.87 6.81
CA ALA A 190 -15.86 10.17 7.98
C ALA A 190 -15.87 11.04 9.24
N VAL A 191 -16.17 10.41 10.38
CA VAL A 191 -15.97 11.01 11.72
C VAL A 191 -14.48 11.08 12.00
N SER A 192 -13.73 10.00 11.74
CA SER A 192 -12.28 9.94 11.84
C SER A 192 -11.68 9.13 10.71
N THR A 193 -10.48 9.51 10.31
CA THR A 193 -9.64 8.78 9.35
C THR A 193 -8.29 8.49 9.97
N TYR A 194 -7.96 7.23 10.05
CA TYR A 194 -6.65 6.75 10.45
C TYR A 194 -5.81 6.41 9.23
N THR A 195 -4.51 6.59 9.34
CA THR A 195 -3.57 6.41 8.22
C THR A 195 -2.29 5.74 8.65
N ILE A 196 -1.67 5.06 7.70
CA ILE A 196 -0.27 4.68 7.75
C ILE A 196 0.50 5.50 6.72
N GLU A 197 1.55 6.18 7.16
CA GLU A 197 2.39 7.05 6.34
C GLU A 197 3.79 6.47 6.23
N ALA A 198 4.28 6.29 5.01
CA ALA A 198 5.65 5.86 4.73
C ALA A 198 6.50 7.03 4.21
N LEU A 199 7.80 6.97 4.45
CA LEU A 199 8.76 7.92 3.88
C LEU A 199 9.47 7.28 2.70
N MET A 200 9.37 7.90 1.54
CA MET A 200 10.04 7.44 0.32
C MET A 200 11.51 7.86 0.33
N HIS A 201 12.32 7.25 -0.53
CA HIS A 201 13.76 7.51 -0.60
C HIS A 201 14.11 8.97 -0.90
N ASP A 202 13.27 9.66 -1.66
CA ASP A 202 13.42 11.09 -1.97
C ASP A 202 12.91 12.02 -0.86
N GLY A 203 12.54 11.48 0.29
CA GLY A 203 12.05 12.23 1.46
C GLY A 203 10.60 12.71 1.35
N LYS A 204 9.84 12.26 0.34
CA LYS A 204 8.41 12.54 0.29
C LYS A 204 7.60 11.52 1.05
N ALA A 205 6.50 12.00 1.63
CA ALA A 205 5.54 11.17 2.31
C ALA A 205 4.62 10.44 1.32
N LEU A 206 4.25 9.20 1.65
CA LEU A 206 3.26 8.45 0.92
C LEU A 206 2.24 7.82 1.88
N GLN A 207 0.97 8.23 1.72
CA GLN A 207 -0.13 7.56 2.38
C GLN A 207 -0.28 6.14 1.81
N SER A 208 -0.02 5.16 2.65
CA SER A 208 0.12 3.76 2.24
C SER A 208 -1.11 2.90 2.51
N GLY A 209 -2.00 3.36 3.37
CA GLY A 209 -3.29 2.74 3.67
C GLY A 209 -4.08 3.60 4.63
N THR A 210 -5.40 3.47 4.60
CA THR A 210 -6.33 4.21 5.46
C THR A 210 -7.42 3.32 6.03
N SER A 211 -7.90 3.70 7.21
CA SER A 211 -9.05 3.08 7.86
C SER A 211 -9.95 4.20 8.41
N HIS A 212 -11.24 4.14 8.07
CA HIS A 212 -12.19 5.21 8.31
C HIS A 212 -13.31 4.74 9.25
N ASN A 213 -13.63 5.56 10.23
CA ASN A 213 -14.85 5.41 11.03
C ASN A 213 -15.87 6.44 10.55
N PHE A 214 -17.03 5.99 10.09
CA PHE A 214 -18.12 6.85 9.61
C PHE A 214 -19.15 7.18 10.68
N GLY A 215 -19.02 6.57 11.88
CA GLY A 215 -20.11 6.64 12.86
C GLY A 215 -21.39 6.06 12.26
N ASP A 216 -22.50 6.76 12.45
CA ASP A 216 -23.82 6.41 11.91
C ASP A 216 -24.28 7.34 10.76
N GLY A 217 -23.40 8.21 10.27
CA GLY A 217 -23.73 9.23 9.25
C GLY A 217 -24.29 8.64 7.97
N PHE A 218 -23.54 7.72 7.34
CA PHE A 218 -23.99 6.99 6.14
C PHE A 218 -25.23 6.14 6.41
N ALA A 219 -25.28 5.47 7.57
CA ALA A 219 -26.43 4.66 7.97
C ALA A 219 -27.71 5.48 8.04
N LYS A 220 -27.66 6.73 8.53
CA LYS A 220 -28.79 7.66 8.54
C LYS A 220 -29.18 8.11 7.14
N ALA A 221 -28.21 8.43 6.27
CA ALA A 221 -28.48 8.88 4.91
C ALA A 221 -29.11 7.77 4.05
N PHE A 222 -28.79 6.51 4.30
CA PHE A 222 -29.24 5.34 3.53
C PHE A 222 -30.31 4.50 4.28
N ASP A 223 -30.74 4.93 5.46
CA ASP A 223 -31.69 4.22 6.32
C ASP A 223 -31.25 2.75 6.63
N VAL A 224 -29.97 2.57 6.93
CA VAL A 224 -29.44 1.27 7.33
C VAL A 224 -29.71 1.07 8.82
N THR A 225 -30.78 0.33 9.12
CA THR A 225 -31.29 0.14 10.48
C THR A 225 -31.36 -1.33 10.87
N PHE A 226 -31.38 -1.60 12.17
CA PHE A 226 -31.59 -2.92 12.73
C PHE A 226 -32.45 -2.83 14.00
N THR A 227 -33.19 -3.91 14.29
CA THR A 227 -33.86 -4.06 15.57
C THR A 227 -32.90 -4.67 16.59
N ASP A 228 -32.60 -3.92 17.65
CA ASP A 228 -31.67 -4.32 18.69
C ASP A 228 -32.36 -5.25 19.74
N LYS A 229 -31.58 -5.79 20.66
CA LYS A 229 -32.03 -6.71 21.74
C LYS A 229 -33.12 -6.12 22.64
N ASP A 230 -33.15 -4.78 22.73
CA ASP A 230 -34.20 -4.04 23.48
C ASP A 230 -35.45 -3.73 22.64
N ASN A 231 -35.61 -4.37 21.47
CA ASN A 231 -36.68 -4.16 20.49
C ASN A 231 -36.77 -2.71 19.96
N LYS A 232 -35.70 -1.93 20.04
CA LYS A 232 -35.62 -0.61 19.43
C LYS A 232 -34.93 -0.66 18.08
N VAL A 233 -35.42 0.17 17.16
CA VAL A 233 -34.78 0.36 15.86
C VAL A 233 -33.62 1.35 16.04
N LYS A 234 -32.43 0.96 15.60
CA LYS A 234 -31.20 1.75 15.68
C LYS A 234 -30.50 1.77 14.33
N HIS A 235 -29.73 2.80 14.06
CA HIS A 235 -28.82 2.83 12.90
C HIS A 235 -27.53 2.07 13.23
N VAL A 236 -26.94 1.43 12.22
CA VAL A 236 -25.63 0.79 12.34
C VAL A 236 -24.51 1.82 12.37
N TYR A 237 -23.35 1.41 12.91
CA TYR A 237 -22.10 2.15 12.84
C TYR A 237 -21.19 1.52 11.78
N GLN A 238 -20.62 2.32 10.90
CA GLN A 238 -19.94 1.81 9.73
C GLN A 238 -18.46 2.20 9.68
N THR A 239 -17.66 1.34 9.07
CA THR A 239 -16.25 1.59 8.79
C THR A 239 -15.91 1.24 7.35
N SER A 240 -14.85 1.84 6.81
CA SER A 240 -14.20 1.37 5.60
C SER A 240 -12.69 1.44 5.73
N TRP A 241 -12.00 0.60 4.95
CA TRP A 241 -10.54 0.56 4.95
C TRP A 241 -10.03 0.09 3.60
N GLY A 242 -8.93 0.69 3.11
CA GLY A 242 -8.44 0.45 1.76
C GLY A 242 -6.92 0.54 1.61
N MET A 243 -6.40 -0.35 0.75
CA MET A 243 -5.03 -0.34 0.27
C MET A 243 -5.01 -0.63 -1.24
N THR A 244 -4.20 0.11 -2.00
CA THR A 244 -4.18 0.09 -3.45
C THR A 244 -2.84 -0.41 -3.99
N THR A 245 -2.76 -0.62 -5.31
CA THR A 245 -1.50 -0.85 -6.03
C THR A 245 -0.45 0.26 -5.85
N ARG A 246 -0.82 1.40 -5.21
CA ARG A 246 0.16 2.41 -4.75
C ARG A 246 1.25 1.82 -3.87
N ILE A 247 0.96 0.75 -3.13
CA ILE A 247 1.93 0.08 -2.27
C ILE A 247 3.08 -0.57 -3.06
N ILE A 248 2.85 -0.92 -4.33
CA ILE A 248 3.94 -1.35 -5.25
C ILE A 248 4.86 -0.17 -5.54
N GLY A 249 4.28 1.03 -5.74
CA GLY A 249 5.05 2.26 -5.85
C GLY A 249 5.89 2.54 -4.60
N ALA A 250 5.35 2.28 -3.41
CA ALA A 250 6.10 2.38 -2.16
C ALA A 250 7.29 1.41 -2.11
N LEU A 251 7.09 0.14 -2.50
CA LEU A 251 8.18 -0.85 -2.59
C LEU A 251 9.33 -0.35 -3.48
N ILE A 252 9.00 0.17 -4.65
CA ILE A 252 9.97 0.71 -5.61
C ILE A 252 10.73 1.89 -4.99
N MET A 253 10.01 2.81 -4.37
CA MET A 253 10.57 4.07 -3.86
C MET A 253 11.33 3.91 -2.52
N VAL A 254 11.03 2.87 -1.74
CA VAL A 254 11.73 2.61 -0.46
C VAL A 254 12.98 1.76 -0.67
N HIS A 255 12.91 0.74 -1.53
CA HIS A 255 13.97 -0.27 -1.63
C HIS A 255 14.74 -0.27 -2.93
N GLY A 256 14.14 0.22 -4.03
CA GLY A 256 14.78 0.22 -5.35
C GLY A 256 16.07 1.02 -5.41
N ASP A 257 16.96 0.61 -6.30
CA ASP A 257 18.21 1.29 -6.61
C ASP A 257 18.36 1.55 -8.14
N ASP A 258 19.50 2.08 -8.55
CA ASP A 258 19.76 2.40 -9.97
C ASP A 258 19.79 1.16 -10.88
N SER A 259 19.97 -0.03 -10.33
CA SER A 259 19.94 -1.31 -11.07
C SER A 259 18.54 -1.90 -11.22
N GLY A 260 17.56 -1.40 -10.49
CA GLY A 260 16.16 -1.83 -10.59
C GLY A 260 15.46 -2.05 -9.25
N LEU A 261 14.54 -3.02 -9.24
CA LEU A 261 13.85 -3.44 -8.03
C LEU A 261 14.79 -4.07 -7.01
N VAL A 262 14.49 -3.88 -5.74
CA VAL A 262 15.03 -4.66 -4.62
C VAL A 262 13.84 -5.13 -3.80
N LEU A 263 13.43 -6.37 -3.99
CA LEU A 263 12.22 -6.88 -3.35
C LEU A 263 12.55 -7.56 -2.02
N PRO A 264 11.82 -7.21 -0.94
CA PRO A 264 11.85 -8.00 0.27
C PRO A 264 11.50 -9.47 -0.04
N PRO A 265 12.25 -10.43 0.50
CA PRO A 265 12.06 -11.85 0.18
C PRO A 265 10.63 -12.37 0.33
N ARG A 266 9.90 -11.89 1.34
CA ARG A 266 8.54 -12.37 1.62
C ARG A 266 7.54 -12.00 0.54
N ILE A 267 7.74 -10.87 -0.16
CA ILE A 267 6.81 -10.41 -1.23
C ILE A 267 7.28 -10.77 -2.64
N ALA A 268 8.54 -11.08 -2.84
CA ALA A 268 9.11 -11.34 -4.17
C ALA A 268 8.40 -12.49 -4.89
N PRO A 269 7.92 -12.33 -6.13
CA PRO A 269 7.34 -13.42 -6.91
C PRO A 269 8.32 -14.60 -7.12
N THR A 270 9.59 -14.27 -7.34
CA THR A 270 10.71 -15.22 -7.37
C THR A 270 11.66 -14.82 -6.25
N GLN A 271 11.90 -15.73 -5.30
CA GLN A 271 12.84 -15.52 -4.19
C GLN A 271 14.27 -15.88 -4.58
N VAL A 272 14.39 -16.90 -5.38
CA VAL A 272 15.68 -17.49 -5.79
C VAL A 272 15.67 -17.74 -7.30
N THR A 273 16.71 -17.34 -8.00
CA THR A 273 16.92 -17.74 -9.39
C THR A 273 18.25 -18.47 -9.53
N VAL A 274 18.25 -19.61 -10.19
CA VAL A 274 19.46 -20.38 -10.52
C VAL A 274 19.96 -19.90 -11.87
N ILE A 275 21.23 -19.52 -11.96
CA ILE A 275 21.87 -19.04 -13.18
C ILE A 275 23.06 -19.95 -13.52
N PRO A 276 22.90 -20.83 -14.53
CA PRO A 276 24.02 -21.67 -15.02
C PRO A 276 25.06 -20.80 -15.73
N ILE A 277 26.31 -20.97 -15.32
CA ILE A 277 27.47 -20.32 -15.92
C ILE A 277 28.10 -21.29 -16.91
N ALA A 278 28.36 -20.86 -18.16
CA ALA A 278 28.83 -21.74 -19.23
C ALA A 278 27.90 -22.93 -19.46
N ALA A 279 26.61 -22.67 -19.63
CA ALA A 279 25.53 -23.65 -19.78
C ALA A 279 25.76 -24.71 -20.88
N HIS A 280 26.63 -24.39 -21.88
CA HIS A 280 27.02 -25.31 -22.96
C HIS A 280 28.02 -26.44 -22.53
N LYS A 281 28.58 -26.32 -21.32
CA LYS A 281 29.45 -27.36 -20.78
C LYS A 281 28.63 -28.51 -20.23
N GLU A 282 29.18 -29.76 -20.42
CA GLU A 282 28.53 -30.98 -19.96
C GLU A 282 28.22 -30.93 -18.46
N GLY A 283 27.04 -31.38 -18.08
CA GLY A 283 26.56 -31.48 -16.69
C GLY A 283 26.14 -30.19 -16.02
N VAL A 284 26.41 -29.00 -16.61
CA VAL A 284 26.07 -27.71 -15.98
C VAL A 284 24.55 -27.51 -15.92
N MET A 285 23.85 -27.76 -17.03
CA MET A 285 22.39 -27.60 -17.06
C MET A 285 21.69 -28.62 -16.16
N ASP A 286 22.12 -29.88 -16.18
CA ASP A 286 21.54 -30.94 -15.34
C ASP A 286 21.69 -30.59 -13.86
N LYS A 287 22.85 -30.08 -13.45
CA LYS A 287 23.07 -29.62 -12.07
C LYS A 287 22.23 -28.41 -11.73
N ALA A 288 22.11 -27.42 -12.62
CA ALA A 288 21.31 -26.23 -12.41
C ALA A 288 19.81 -26.57 -12.23
N TYR A 289 19.27 -27.48 -13.04
CA TYR A 289 17.90 -27.97 -12.87
C TYR A 289 17.74 -28.75 -11.55
N ALA A 290 18.69 -29.62 -11.19
CA ALA A 290 18.64 -30.34 -9.92
C ALA A 290 18.62 -29.38 -8.71
N LEU A 291 19.43 -28.31 -8.73
CA LEU A 291 19.45 -27.30 -7.70
C LEU A 291 18.13 -26.50 -7.65
N LYS A 292 17.58 -26.13 -8.83
CA LYS A 292 16.29 -25.49 -8.93
C LYS A 292 15.18 -26.33 -8.32
N GLU A 293 15.10 -27.63 -8.62
CA GLU A 293 14.09 -28.52 -8.06
C GLU A 293 14.25 -28.72 -6.54
N GLU A 294 15.49 -28.77 -6.05
CA GLU A 294 15.74 -28.86 -4.61
C GLU A 294 15.29 -27.59 -3.87
N LEU A 295 15.68 -26.42 -4.36
CA LEU A 295 15.33 -25.13 -3.77
C LEU A 295 13.82 -24.83 -3.87
N ALA A 296 13.17 -25.31 -4.94
CA ALA A 296 11.72 -25.12 -5.14
C ALA A 296 10.85 -25.84 -4.11
N LYS A 297 11.39 -26.78 -3.35
CA LYS A 297 10.67 -27.41 -2.23
C LYS A 297 10.35 -26.42 -1.09
N ASN A 298 11.18 -25.38 -0.94
CA ASN A 298 11.07 -24.43 0.17
C ASN A 298 10.87 -22.99 -0.27
N PHE A 299 11.22 -22.64 -1.52
CA PHE A 299 11.25 -21.26 -2.00
C PHE A 299 10.58 -21.14 -3.37
N ARG A 300 10.09 -19.95 -3.68
CA ARG A 300 9.64 -19.59 -5.04
C ARG A 300 10.87 -19.44 -5.92
N THR A 301 11.21 -20.52 -6.65
CA THR A 301 12.50 -20.67 -7.36
C THR A 301 12.28 -20.71 -8.87
N ALA A 302 13.10 -19.99 -9.60
CA ALA A 302 13.19 -20.00 -11.06
C ALA A 302 14.60 -20.44 -11.51
N ILE A 303 14.74 -20.73 -12.78
CA ILE A 303 16.03 -20.92 -13.46
C ILE A 303 16.06 -20.00 -14.69
N ASP A 304 17.20 -19.38 -14.97
CA ASP A 304 17.43 -18.69 -16.24
C ASP A 304 18.23 -19.60 -17.18
N ASP A 305 17.49 -20.40 -17.93
CA ASP A 305 18.01 -21.34 -18.93
C ASP A 305 18.10 -20.75 -20.34
N SER A 306 17.87 -19.42 -20.46
CA SER A 306 17.98 -18.71 -21.75
C SER A 306 19.39 -18.85 -22.35
N ASP A 307 19.50 -18.59 -23.65
CA ASP A 307 20.75 -18.58 -24.42
C ASP A 307 21.63 -17.33 -24.17
N LYS A 308 21.19 -16.42 -23.28
CA LYS A 308 21.89 -15.19 -22.96
C LYS A 308 23.18 -15.44 -22.15
N GLY A 309 24.14 -14.54 -22.32
CA GLY A 309 25.37 -14.58 -21.52
C GLY A 309 25.12 -14.29 -20.03
N PRO A 310 26.01 -14.76 -19.13
CA PRO A 310 25.84 -14.60 -17.68
C PRO A 310 25.64 -13.16 -17.24
N GLY A 311 26.36 -12.19 -17.80
CA GLY A 311 26.20 -10.78 -17.47
C GLY A 311 24.81 -10.22 -17.74
N PHE A 312 24.16 -10.66 -18.84
CA PHE A 312 22.78 -10.30 -19.13
C PHE A 312 21.81 -10.91 -18.10
N LYS A 313 22.00 -12.18 -17.77
CA LYS A 313 21.17 -12.90 -16.78
C LYS A 313 21.28 -12.26 -15.40
N PHE A 314 22.47 -11.83 -15.00
CA PHE A 314 22.69 -11.12 -13.74
C PHE A 314 21.96 -9.78 -13.71
N ALA A 315 22.10 -8.99 -14.78
CA ALA A 315 21.42 -7.71 -14.91
C ALA A 315 19.90 -7.86 -14.92
N GLU A 316 19.36 -8.88 -15.59
CA GLU A 316 17.92 -9.17 -15.61
C GLU A 316 17.40 -9.57 -14.22
N ALA A 317 18.12 -10.42 -13.50
CA ALA A 317 17.78 -10.80 -12.13
C ALA A 317 17.81 -9.59 -11.17
N GLU A 318 18.82 -8.71 -11.32
CA GLU A 318 18.94 -7.47 -10.56
C GLU A 318 17.81 -6.47 -10.87
N MET A 319 17.48 -6.31 -12.15
CA MET A 319 16.40 -5.41 -12.59
C MET A 319 15.03 -5.85 -12.05
N ARG A 320 14.78 -7.16 -11.99
CA ARG A 320 13.57 -7.74 -11.39
C ARG A 320 13.57 -7.73 -9.87
N GLY A 321 14.70 -7.40 -9.23
CA GLY A 321 14.80 -7.36 -7.78
C GLY A 321 14.69 -8.73 -7.13
N ILE A 322 15.11 -9.81 -7.81
CA ILE A 322 15.10 -11.15 -7.25
C ILE A 322 16.05 -11.20 -6.06
N PRO A 323 15.60 -11.55 -4.85
CA PRO A 323 16.41 -11.45 -3.64
C PRO A 323 17.73 -12.19 -3.70
N VAL A 324 17.73 -13.41 -4.23
CA VAL A 324 18.91 -14.28 -4.29
C VAL A 324 19.05 -14.86 -5.68
N ARG A 325 20.27 -14.80 -6.24
CA ARG A 325 20.65 -15.63 -7.38
C ARG A 325 21.68 -16.66 -6.95
N ILE A 326 21.59 -17.85 -7.52
CA ILE A 326 22.54 -18.94 -7.35
C ILE A 326 23.35 -19.06 -8.62
N GLU A 327 24.64 -18.78 -8.55
CA GLU A 327 25.58 -18.96 -9.66
C GLU A 327 26.20 -20.36 -9.55
N VAL A 328 26.14 -21.13 -10.63
CA VAL A 328 26.76 -22.47 -10.70
C VAL A 328 27.39 -22.70 -12.07
N GLY A 329 28.67 -23.03 -12.09
CA GLY A 329 29.45 -23.33 -13.29
C GLY A 329 30.31 -24.59 -13.13
N PRO A 330 31.12 -24.97 -14.15
CA PRO A 330 31.93 -26.19 -14.12
C PRO A 330 32.84 -26.30 -12.89
N LYS A 331 33.52 -25.20 -12.52
CA LYS A 331 34.40 -25.17 -11.34
C LYS A 331 33.65 -25.36 -10.03
N ASP A 332 32.43 -24.83 -9.94
CA ASP A 332 31.60 -24.98 -8.77
C ASP A 332 31.12 -26.42 -8.62
N ILE A 333 30.78 -27.04 -9.74
CA ILE A 333 30.38 -28.46 -9.78
C ILE A 333 31.54 -29.39 -9.33
N GLU A 334 32.73 -29.15 -9.85
CA GLU A 334 33.95 -29.89 -9.45
C GLU A 334 34.23 -29.75 -7.95
N ALA A 335 33.99 -28.54 -7.40
CA ALA A 335 34.22 -28.27 -5.99
C ALA A 335 33.04 -28.65 -5.09
N GLY A 336 31.92 -29.13 -5.65
CA GLY A 336 30.72 -29.52 -4.88
C GLY A 336 30.00 -28.33 -4.23
N GLN A 337 30.06 -27.14 -4.83
CA GLN A 337 29.57 -25.89 -4.25
C GLN A 337 28.77 -25.06 -5.22
N ALA A 338 28.10 -24.02 -4.70
CA ALA A 338 27.45 -22.95 -5.48
C ALA A 338 27.74 -21.58 -4.84
N VAL A 339 27.50 -20.50 -5.57
CA VAL A 339 27.66 -19.15 -5.07
C VAL A 339 26.28 -18.51 -4.93
N ILE A 340 25.92 -18.13 -3.71
CA ILE A 340 24.75 -17.31 -3.39
C ILE A 340 25.14 -15.85 -3.56
N VAL A 341 24.33 -15.06 -4.27
CA VAL A 341 24.52 -13.62 -4.40
C VAL A 341 23.27 -12.88 -3.96
N ARG A 342 23.41 -12.03 -2.96
CA ARG A 342 22.34 -11.17 -2.45
C ARG A 342 22.09 -10.00 -3.41
N ARG A 343 20.80 -9.68 -3.66
CA ARG A 343 20.43 -8.54 -4.50
C ARG A 343 20.73 -7.20 -3.82
N ASP A 344 20.46 -7.09 -2.54
CA ASP A 344 20.48 -5.83 -1.78
C ASP A 344 21.88 -5.33 -1.43
N THR A 345 22.82 -6.22 -1.11
CA THR A 345 24.20 -5.89 -0.73
C THR A 345 25.24 -6.31 -1.76
N ARG A 346 24.85 -7.18 -2.73
CA ARG A 346 25.73 -7.82 -3.72
C ARG A 346 26.79 -8.74 -3.10
N GLU A 347 26.61 -9.08 -1.83
CA GLU A 347 27.45 -10.04 -1.13
C GLU A 347 27.42 -11.41 -1.83
N LYS A 348 28.60 -12.05 -1.93
CA LYS A 348 28.77 -13.38 -2.47
C LYS A 348 29.16 -14.36 -1.38
N ILE A 349 28.41 -15.45 -1.26
CA ILE A 349 28.60 -16.49 -0.27
C ILE A 349 28.77 -17.82 -0.99
N THR A 350 29.94 -18.44 -0.85
CA THR A 350 30.18 -19.78 -1.38
C THR A 350 29.74 -20.82 -0.36
N VAL A 351 29.00 -21.83 -0.80
CA VAL A 351 28.40 -22.83 0.08
C VAL A 351 28.36 -24.19 -0.62
N SER A 352 28.51 -25.31 0.12
CA SER A 352 28.35 -26.64 -0.41
C SER A 352 26.92 -26.89 -0.91
N PHE A 353 26.75 -27.81 -1.87
CA PHE A 353 25.40 -28.15 -2.34
C PHE A 353 24.50 -28.72 -1.23
N GLU A 354 25.09 -29.45 -0.27
CA GLU A 354 24.35 -30.02 0.87
C GLU A 354 23.76 -28.96 1.81
N GLU A 355 24.48 -27.85 2.01
CA GLU A 355 24.08 -26.75 2.89
C GLU A 355 23.29 -25.65 2.17
N LEU A 356 23.22 -25.72 0.82
CA LEU A 356 22.70 -24.61 0.00
C LEU A 356 21.27 -24.19 0.40
N SER A 357 20.35 -25.13 0.54
CA SER A 357 18.95 -24.82 0.87
C SER A 357 18.81 -24.17 2.24
N ALA A 358 19.52 -24.69 3.25
CA ALA A 358 19.53 -24.10 4.59
C ALA A 358 20.12 -22.69 4.59
N LYS A 359 21.24 -22.49 3.88
CA LYS A 359 21.91 -21.19 3.78
C LYS A 359 21.07 -20.15 3.02
N VAL A 360 20.39 -20.55 1.97
CA VAL A 360 19.44 -19.68 1.25
C VAL A 360 18.33 -19.21 2.19
N GLY A 361 17.76 -20.11 3.00
CA GLY A 361 16.74 -19.74 4.00
C GLY A 361 17.24 -18.71 5.00
N GLU A 362 18.43 -18.91 5.55
CA GLU A 362 19.09 -17.97 6.47
C GLU A 362 19.32 -16.61 5.80
N VAL A 363 19.81 -16.60 4.58
CA VAL A 363 20.07 -15.36 3.81
C VAL A 363 18.78 -14.59 3.55
N LEU A 364 17.70 -15.27 3.13
CA LEU A 364 16.42 -14.62 2.88
C LEU A 364 15.82 -13.98 4.15
N GLU A 365 15.89 -14.67 5.30
CA GLU A 365 15.40 -14.10 6.57
C GLU A 365 16.26 -12.93 7.04
N THR A 366 17.58 -13.04 6.88
CA THR A 366 18.51 -11.93 7.19
C THR A 366 18.22 -10.72 6.30
N MET A 367 18.03 -10.93 4.98
CA MET A 367 17.67 -9.84 4.06
C MET A 367 16.38 -9.14 4.46
N GLN A 368 15.33 -9.91 4.78
CA GLN A 368 14.04 -9.35 5.19
C GLN A 368 14.17 -8.41 6.38
N LYS A 369 14.93 -8.84 7.39
CA LYS A 369 15.18 -8.07 8.60
C LYS A 369 16.02 -6.82 8.34
N GLU A 370 17.15 -6.98 7.67
CA GLU A 370 18.07 -5.88 7.38
C GLU A 370 17.46 -4.83 6.45
N MET A 371 16.62 -5.22 5.49
CA MET A 371 15.89 -4.26 4.65
C MET A 371 14.96 -3.39 5.47
N LEU A 372 14.23 -3.96 6.44
CA LEU A 372 13.38 -3.18 7.35
C LEU A 372 14.22 -2.25 8.24
N GLU A 373 15.33 -2.74 8.78
CA GLU A 373 16.23 -1.94 9.63
C GLU A 373 16.83 -0.75 8.86
N ARG A 374 17.27 -0.96 7.61
CA ARG A 374 17.77 0.13 6.74
C ARG A 374 16.68 1.16 6.44
N ALA A 375 15.47 0.71 6.13
CA ALA A 375 14.36 1.61 5.86
C ALA A 375 13.95 2.42 7.11
N ARG A 376 13.99 1.81 8.30
CA ARG A 376 13.77 2.51 9.58
C ARG A 376 14.86 3.55 9.83
N ALA A 377 16.12 3.18 9.67
CA ALA A 377 17.25 4.10 9.86
C ALA A 377 17.15 5.28 8.89
N HIS A 378 16.76 5.05 7.64
CA HIS A 378 16.50 6.11 6.66
C HIS A 378 15.38 7.05 7.11
N ARG A 379 14.22 6.53 7.49
CA ARG A 379 13.08 7.32 7.99
C ARG A 379 13.48 8.15 9.22
N ASP A 380 14.15 7.54 10.19
CA ASP A 380 14.49 8.18 11.45
C ASP A 380 15.53 9.30 11.24
N ALA A 381 16.53 9.07 10.37
CA ALA A 381 17.50 10.09 9.96
C ALA A 381 16.88 11.26 9.19
N HIS A 382 15.70 11.06 8.56
CA HIS A 382 14.96 12.08 7.82
C HIS A 382 13.64 12.49 8.52
N THR A 383 13.59 12.34 9.84
CA THR A 383 12.49 12.85 10.68
C THR A 383 13.05 13.94 11.58
N TYR A 384 12.63 15.16 11.34
CA TYR A 384 13.12 16.37 12.02
C TYR A 384 12.08 16.91 12.97
N THR A 385 12.52 17.82 13.85
CA THR A 385 11.65 18.55 14.78
C THR A 385 11.81 20.06 14.53
N ALA A 386 10.70 20.80 14.56
CA ALA A 386 10.70 22.24 14.48
C ALA A 386 9.84 22.83 15.59
N THR A 387 10.33 23.89 16.25
CA THR A 387 9.65 24.58 17.34
C THR A 387 9.16 25.99 16.98
N ASN A 388 9.61 26.53 15.85
CA ASN A 388 9.21 27.83 15.32
C ASN A 388 9.08 27.78 13.79
N TYR A 389 8.42 28.78 13.23
CA TYR A 389 8.06 28.79 11.81
C TYR A 389 9.26 28.93 10.86
N GLU A 390 10.29 29.69 11.25
CA GLU A 390 11.48 29.88 10.40
C GLU A 390 12.28 28.59 10.30
N GLU A 391 12.49 27.89 11.41
CA GLU A 391 13.08 26.55 11.45
C GLU A 391 12.28 25.54 10.63
N PHE A 392 10.95 25.57 10.78
CA PHE A 392 10.03 24.70 10.04
C PHE A 392 10.12 24.90 8.53
N LYS A 393 10.17 26.17 8.08
CA LYS A 393 10.37 26.54 6.67
C LYS A 393 11.72 26.05 6.13
N ASP A 394 12.79 26.31 6.88
CA ASP A 394 14.14 25.90 6.47
C ASP A 394 14.23 24.37 6.30
N ILE A 395 13.72 23.62 7.26
CA ILE A 395 13.69 22.15 7.18
C ILE A 395 12.91 21.68 5.95
N LEU A 396 11.68 22.15 5.76
CA LEU A 396 10.84 21.74 4.62
C LEU A 396 11.40 22.16 3.26
N ALA A 397 12.20 23.24 3.21
CA ALA A 397 12.85 23.70 2.00
C ALA A 397 14.11 22.88 1.65
N ASN A 398 14.93 22.56 2.66
CA ASN A 398 16.29 22.09 2.46
C ASN A 398 16.56 20.65 2.93
N LYS A 399 15.66 20.05 3.73
CA LYS A 399 15.85 18.72 4.30
C LYS A 399 14.64 17.83 3.96
N PRO A 400 14.70 17.04 2.88
CA PRO A 400 13.60 16.14 2.52
C PRO A 400 13.30 15.16 3.66
N GLY A 401 12.04 15.04 4.07
CA GLY A 401 11.65 14.14 5.14
C GLY A 401 10.37 14.55 5.86
N PHE A 402 10.14 13.92 6.99
CA PHE A 402 9.08 14.30 7.92
C PHE A 402 9.53 15.41 8.87
N VAL A 403 8.60 16.27 9.26
CA VAL A 403 8.84 17.29 10.29
C VAL A 403 7.78 17.16 11.37
N LYS A 404 8.18 16.87 12.60
CA LYS A 404 7.33 16.92 13.78
C LYS A 404 7.23 18.36 14.26
N ALA A 405 6.04 18.88 14.44
CA ALA A 405 5.82 20.21 14.96
C ALA A 405 4.46 20.33 15.65
N MET A 406 4.37 21.22 16.64
CA MET A 406 3.15 21.44 17.40
C MET A 406 2.17 22.32 16.63
N TRP A 407 0.87 22.01 16.73
CA TRP A 407 -0.22 22.65 16.00
C TRP A 407 -1.38 23.03 16.94
N CYS A 408 -2.01 24.16 16.66
CA CYS A 408 -3.12 24.70 17.46
C CYS A 408 -4.50 24.08 17.16
N GLY A 409 -4.62 23.28 16.10
CA GLY A 409 -5.91 22.74 15.64
C GLY A 409 -6.66 23.63 14.65
N ASP A 410 -6.10 24.76 14.24
CA ASP A 410 -6.74 25.70 13.33
C ASP A 410 -6.41 25.36 11.88
N ARG A 411 -7.45 25.17 11.05
CA ARG A 411 -7.34 24.88 9.61
C ARG A 411 -6.55 25.97 8.87
N ALA A 412 -6.67 27.23 9.27
CA ALA A 412 -5.92 28.32 8.64
C ALA A 412 -4.42 28.13 8.70
N CYS A 413 -3.89 27.47 9.75
CA CYS A 413 -2.47 27.12 9.82
C CYS A 413 -2.09 26.03 8.82
N GLU A 414 -2.92 25.03 8.61
CA GLU A 414 -2.69 24.01 7.58
C GLU A 414 -2.74 24.58 6.17
N ASP A 415 -3.71 25.49 5.93
CA ASP A 415 -3.84 26.17 4.63
C ASP A 415 -2.59 27.00 4.33
N LYS A 416 -2.12 27.78 5.30
CA LYS A 416 -0.88 28.55 5.17
C LYS A 416 0.36 27.68 4.88
N VAL A 417 0.53 26.59 5.61
CA VAL A 417 1.64 25.64 5.38
C VAL A 417 1.58 25.06 3.96
N LYS A 418 0.39 24.70 3.50
CA LYS A 418 0.21 24.16 2.13
C LYS A 418 0.52 25.20 1.06
N GLU A 419 0.03 26.42 1.21
CA GLU A 419 0.24 27.52 0.26
C GLU A 419 1.69 27.97 0.19
N GLU A 420 2.32 28.21 1.34
CA GLU A 420 3.69 28.74 1.39
C GLU A 420 4.77 27.67 1.18
N LEU A 421 4.55 26.43 1.64
CA LEU A 421 5.62 25.41 1.73
C LEU A 421 5.35 24.14 0.90
N SER A 422 4.18 24.04 0.27
CA SER A 422 3.74 22.84 -0.46
C SER A 422 3.81 21.57 0.39
N ALA A 423 3.62 21.69 1.70
CA ALA A 423 3.59 20.60 2.66
C ALA A 423 2.20 20.47 3.27
N THR A 424 1.85 19.26 3.71
CA THR A 424 0.58 18.98 4.35
C THR A 424 0.77 18.28 5.68
N SER A 425 -0.24 18.33 6.55
CA SER A 425 -0.31 17.46 7.72
C SER A 425 -0.44 16.01 7.26
N ARG A 426 0.48 15.14 7.67
CA ARG A 426 0.43 13.72 7.30
C ARG A 426 -0.45 12.94 8.26
N CYS A 427 -0.16 13.07 9.54
CA CYS A 427 -1.01 12.54 10.61
C CYS A 427 -0.68 13.21 11.95
N MET A 428 -1.58 13.07 12.89
CA MET A 428 -1.35 13.25 14.33
C MET A 428 -1.01 11.86 14.88
N PRO A 429 0.26 11.54 15.21
CA PRO A 429 0.65 10.25 15.74
C PRO A 429 -0.10 9.89 17.02
N PHE A 430 -0.30 8.60 17.27
CA PHE A 430 -0.92 8.16 18.53
C PHE A 430 -0.05 8.51 19.74
N GLU A 431 1.27 8.36 19.59
CA GLU A 431 2.23 8.82 20.59
C GLU A 431 2.51 10.30 20.37
N GLN A 432 2.13 11.12 21.34
CA GLN A 432 2.28 12.56 21.30
C GLN A 432 3.52 12.98 22.09
N GLU A 433 4.29 13.90 21.51
CA GLU A 433 5.45 14.54 22.13
C GLU A 433 5.14 16.02 22.34
N GLU A 434 5.46 16.56 23.52
CA GLU A 434 5.35 17.99 23.79
C GLU A 434 6.62 18.72 23.36
N LEU A 435 6.68 19.12 22.09
CA LEU A 435 7.85 19.75 21.49
C LEU A 435 7.92 21.27 21.77
N SER A 436 6.76 21.90 22.00
CA SER A 436 6.61 23.34 22.26
C SER A 436 5.20 23.62 22.79
N ASP A 437 5.05 24.64 23.60
CA ASP A 437 3.75 25.10 24.08
C ASP A 437 2.91 25.84 23.00
N VAL A 438 3.56 26.22 21.91
CA VAL A 438 2.95 27.05 20.86
C VAL A 438 2.93 26.37 19.51
N CYS A 439 1.92 26.71 18.71
CA CYS A 439 1.78 26.30 17.33
C CYS A 439 2.95 26.81 16.50
N VAL A 440 3.58 25.92 15.75
CA VAL A 440 4.70 26.26 14.87
C VAL A 440 4.36 27.33 13.84
N CYS A 441 3.09 27.43 13.41
CA CYS A 441 2.65 28.35 12.36
C CYS A 441 2.21 29.72 12.89
N CYS A 442 1.40 29.77 13.95
CA CYS A 442 0.77 31.03 14.39
C CYS A 442 1.16 31.50 15.79
N GLY A 443 1.94 30.72 16.54
CA GLY A 443 2.35 31.05 17.91
C GLY A 443 1.27 30.96 18.97
N LYS A 444 0.01 30.61 18.63
CA LYS A 444 -1.06 30.35 19.60
C LYS A 444 -0.78 29.04 20.37
N LYS A 445 -1.45 28.85 21.51
CA LYS A 445 -1.33 27.62 22.30
C LYS A 445 -1.52 26.39 21.42
N ALA A 446 -0.56 25.48 21.48
CA ALA A 446 -0.62 24.21 20.76
C ALA A 446 -1.58 23.22 21.41
N LYS A 447 -2.12 22.31 20.62
CA LYS A 447 -3.04 21.26 21.06
C LYS A 447 -2.50 19.85 20.78
N LYS A 448 -1.83 19.68 19.64
CA LYS A 448 -1.36 18.36 19.15
C LYS A 448 -0.04 18.49 18.41
N MET A 449 0.78 17.46 18.53
CA MET A 449 1.92 17.26 17.64
C MET A 449 1.40 16.66 16.32
N VAL A 450 1.88 17.20 15.22
CA VAL A 450 1.57 16.75 13.85
C VAL A 450 2.86 16.42 13.13
N VAL A 451 2.85 15.35 12.35
CA VAL A 451 3.88 15.05 11.37
C VAL A 451 3.50 15.72 10.05
N TRP A 452 4.38 16.57 9.57
CA TRP A 452 4.25 17.32 8.32
C TRP A 452 5.20 16.76 7.27
N GLY A 453 4.86 16.95 5.99
CA GLY A 453 5.74 16.56 4.90
C GLY A 453 5.19 16.93 3.54
N LYS A 454 6.08 16.97 2.55
CA LYS A 454 5.69 17.02 1.14
C LYS A 454 5.26 15.62 0.73
N ALA A 455 4.21 15.51 -0.09
CA ALA A 455 3.65 14.23 -0.51
C ALA A 455 3.59 14.12 -2.04
N TYR A 456 3.39 12.90 -2.52
CA TYR A 456 3.09 12.62 -3.93
C TYR A 456 1.66 12.96 -4.29
#